data_6cd2942125704b270f5e0568e947f1cd
#
_entry.id   6cd2942125704b270f5e0568e947f1cd
#
_cell.length_a   1.000
_cell.length_b   1.000
_cell.length_c   1.000
_cell.angle_alpha   90.00
_cell.angle_beta   90.00
_cell.angle_gamma   90.00
#
_symmetry.space_group_name_H-M   'P 1'
#
loop_
_entity.id
_entity.type
_entity.pdbx_description
1 polymer ?
#
loop_
_entity_poly.entity_id
_entity_poly.type
_entity_poly.pdbx_seq_one_letter_code
_entity_poly.pdbx_strand_id
1 'polypeptide(L)'
;MNNIMIKRLLMLPLAAAVLLTGCAKSEKTNDHETTKRYLDAWVGVNYPGVTPTELGIYILEDKPGTGEMYDAKQTFVIADYTIRDLDGNVSSTTDKKLSQQIGSYNASYYYGNHVWISGEDSMAAGVEDLLMGMRVGGTRTALIPSWLYTTDRYKNKSDYIKKKIKNEGSSGIYTVTLNGLSNNILKVEIDSMEAYSKKYLSGVDSTSYGFYYKQVQAPTDTNAFKSDTTIYINYTGRLLNRQVFDTTDPDTAKMYNIYSSSKTYKPVGIKWGDTFSDIKMTSSSSDD
;
A
#
# COMPACT_ATOMS: atom_id res chain seq x y z
N MET A 1 -82.06 28.24 -10.79
CA MET A 1 -80.69 28.82 -10.63
C MET A 1 -79.83 27.78 -9.94
N ASN A 2 -78.67 27.53 -10.49
CA ASN A 2 -77.55 26.85 -9.83
C ASN A 2 -77.16 25.41 -10.19
N ASN A 3 -77.52 24.92 -11.37
CA ASN A 3 -76.89 23.64 -11.79
C ASN A 3 -75.76 23.79 -12.83
N ILE A 4 -75.45 25.03 -13.25
CA ILE A 4 -74.41 25.29 -14.24
C ILE A 4 -73.06 25.68 -13.58
N MET A 5 -73.09 26.23 -12.38
CA MET A 5 -71.90 26.63 -11.64
C MET A 5 -71.09 25.48 -11.04
N ILE A 6 -71.79 24.40 -10.62
CA ILE A 6 -71.16 23.23 -10.01
C ILE A 6 -70.47 22.39 -11.10
N LYS A 7 -70.98 22.33 -12.32
CA LYS A 7 -70.31 21.62 -13.41
C LYS A 7 -69.04 22.27 -13.93
N ARG A 8 -68.86 23.60 -13.74
CA ARG A 8 -67.63 24.29 -14.13
C ARG A 8 -66.51 24.21 -13.07
N LEU A 9 -66.86 23.95 -11.81
CA LEU A 9 -65.89 23.86 -10.73
C LEU A 9 -65.28 22.44 -10.61
N LEU A 10 -65.95 21.39 -11.16
CA LEU A 10 -65.47 20.02 -11.16
C LEU A 10 -64.56 19.65 -12.35
N MET A 11 -64.50 20.49 -13.39
CA MET A 11 -63.65 20.27 -14.57
C MET A 11 -62.25 20.85 -14.45
N LEU A 12 -61.99 21.81 -13.52
CA LEU A 12 -60.68 22.42 -13.38
C LEU A 12 -59.64 21.52 -12.71
N PRO A 13 -59.93 20.67 -11.71
CA PRO A 13 -58.91 19.82 -11.16
C PRO A 13 -58.51 18.63 -12.05
N LEU A 14 -59.35 18.22 -13.03
CA LEU A 14 -59.05 17.13 -13.92
C LEU A 14 -58.07 17.52 -15.05
N ALA A 15 -58.08 18.80 -15.48
CA ALA A 15 -57.13 19.30 -16.49
C ALA A 15 -55.74 19.57 -15.93
N ALA A 16 -55.64 19.88 -14.62
CA ALA A 16 -54.34 20.05 -13.92
C ALA A 16 -53.63 18.73 -13.61
N ALA A 17 -54.40 17.64 -13.49
CA ALA A 17 -53.81 16.31 -13.19
C ALA A 17 -53.17 15.64 -14.42
N VAL A 18 -53.53 16.04 -15.65
CA VAL A 18 -52.96 15.47 -16.89
C VAL A 18 -51.62 16.09 -17.27
N LEU A 19 -51.27 17.25 -16.72
CA LEU A 19 -49.98 17.90 -17.00
C LEU A 19 -48.81 17.43 -16.10
N LEU A 20 -49.04 16.56 -15.10
CA LEU A 20 -48.02 16.03 -14.22
C LEU A 20 -47.55 14.62 -14.58
N THR A 21 -48.05 14.00 -15.65
CA THR A 21 -47.49 12.78 -16.20
C THR A 21 -46.45 13.08 -17.28
N GLY A 22 -45.59 14.06 -17.03
CA GLY A 22 -44.29 14.11 -17.68
C GLY A 22 -43.51 12.92 -17.17
N CYS A 23 -43.45 11.84 -17.95
CA CYS A 23 -42.47 10.79 -17.74
C CYS A 23 -41.11 11.46 -17.66
N ALA A 24 -40.59 11.63 -16.46
CA ALA A 24 -39.18 11.79 -16.28
C ALA A 24 -38.57 10.51 -16.88
N LYS A 25 -38.20 10.58 -18.17
CA LYS A 25 -37.39 9.56 -18.80
C LYS A 25 -36.13 9.49 -17.97
N SER A 26 -36.06 8.51 -17.06
CA SER A 26 -34.80 8.23 -16.38
C SER A 26 -33.82 7.90 -17.49
N GLU A 27 -32.95 8.85 -17.84
CA GLU A 27 -31.80 8.49 -18.64
C GLU A 27 -31.14 7.32 -17.91
N LYS A 28 -30.97 6.22 -18.61
CA LYS A 28 -30.12 5.14 -18.15
C LYS A 28 -28.69 5.70 -18.16
N THR A 29 -28.31 6.43 -17.10
CA THR A 29 -26.93 6.78 -16.85
C THR A 29 -26.19 5.47 -16.67
N ASN A 30 -25.12 5.27 -17.42
CA ASN A 30 -24.25 4.13 -17.16
C ASN A 30 -23.56 4.34 -15.80
N ASP A 31 -23.17 3.25 -15.16
CA ASP A 31 -22.59 3.29 -13.81
C ASP A 31 -21.36 4.23 -13.73
N HIS A 32 -20.60 4.32 -14.84
CA HIS A 32 -19.46 5.24 -14.94
C HIS A 32 -19.85 6.72 -14.85
N GLU A 33 -20.89 7.15 -15.57
CA GLU A 33 -21.34 8.55 -15.50
C GLU A 33 -21.86 8.90 -14.11
N THR A 34 -22.51 7.96 -13.45
CA THR A 34 -22.97 8.10 -12.08
C THR A 34 -21.78 8.28 -11.15
N THR A 35 -20.78 7.39 -11.25
CA THR A 35 -19.54 7.49 -10.45
C THR A 35 -18.82 8.79 -10.72
N LYS A 36 -18.68 9.19 -11.99
CA LYS A 36 -18.03 10.45 -12.35
C LYS A 36 -18.75 11.66 -11.75
N ARG A 37 -20.08 11.73 -11.88
CA ARG A 37 -20.88 12.83 -11.31
C ARG A 37 -20.74 12.88 -9.78
N TYR A 38 -20.71 11.71 -9.13
CA TYR A 38 -20.49 11.64 -7.69
C TYR A 38 -19.12 12.19 -7.31
N LEU A 39 -18.05 11.78 -8.01
CA LEU A 39 -16.69 12.26 -7.76
C LEU A 39 -16.55 13.77 -8.03
N ASP A 40 -17.10 14.26 -9.16
CA ASP A 40 -17.09 15.69 -9.49
C ASP A 40 -17.81 16.51 -8.39
N ALA A 41 -18.96 16.02 -7.90
CA ALA A 41 -19.71 16.68 -6.83
C ALA A 41 -18.94 16.63 -5.50
N TRP A 42 -18.37 15.48 -5.14
CA TRP A 42 -17.58 15.33 -3.92
C TRP A 42 -16.37 16.27 -3.91
N VAL A 43 -15.61 16.31 -5.03
CA VAL A 43 -14.47 17.21 -5.20
C VAL A 43 -14.93 18.68 -5.17
N GLY A 44 -16.01 19.03 -5.87
CA GLY A 44 -16.56 20.38 -5.90
C GLY A 44 -16.93 20.92 -4.53
N VAL A 45 -17.42 20.05 -3.62
CA VAL A 45 -17.76 20.42 -2.24
C VAL A 45 -16.53 20.50 -1.34
N ASN A 46 -15.62 19.50 -1.40
CA ASN A 46 -14.51 19.37 -0.46
C ASN A 46 -13.24 20.11 -0.91
N TYR A 47 -13.05 20.27 -2.24
CA TYR A 47 -11.85 20.88 -2.85
C TYR A 47 -12.26 21.79 -4.03
N PRO A 48 -12.94 22.93 -3.76
CA PRO A 48 -13.43 23.81 -4.81
C PRO A 48 -12.31 24.29 -5.76
N GLY A 49 -12.55 24.18 -7.06
CA GLY A 49 -11.60 24.62 -8.09
C GLY A 49 -10.60 23.56 -8.55
N VAL A 50 -10.55 22.39 -7.92
CA VAL A 50 -9.72 21.27 -8.38
C VAL A 50 -10.34 20.66 -9.64
N THR A 51 -9.52 20.51 -10.69
CA THR A 51 -9.89 19.86 -11.95
C THR A 51 -9.10 18.56 -12.12
N PRO A 52 -9.69 17.54 -12.79
CA PRO A 52 -8.98 16.29 -12.99
C PRO A 52 -7.84 16.42 -14.01
N THR A 53 -6.84 15.54 -13.91
CA THR A 53 -5.83 15.31 -14.95
C THR A 53 -6.47 14.76 -16.23
N GLU A 54 -5.67 14.58 -17.27
CA GLU A 54 -6.14 13.99 -18.54
C GLU A 54 -6.70 12.57 -18.35
N LEU A 55 -6.11 11.75 -17.48
CA LEU A 55 -6.60 10.42 -17.15
C LEU A 55 -7.78 10.46 -16.18
N GLY A 56 -7.91 11.51 -15.40
CA GLY A 56 -9.08 11.75 -14.55
C GLY A 56 -8.86 11.62 -13.06
N ILE A 57 -7.63 11.60 -12.55
CA ILE A 57 -7.37 11.75 -11.11
C ILE A 57 -7.53 13.23 -10.71
N TYR A 58 -7.83 13.46 -9.43
CA TYR A 58 -7.93 14.81 -8.88
C TYR A 58 -6.80 15.01 -7.87
N ILE A 59 -5.84 15.89 -8.18
CA ILE A 59 -4.78 16.26 -7.25
C ILE A 59 -5.36 17.23 -6.24
N LEU A 60 -5.56 16.76 -5.01
CA LEU A 60 -6.20 17.51 -3.93
C LEU A 60 -5.22 18.40 -3.18
N GLU A 61 -4.01 17.87 -2.94
CA GLU A 61 -2.92 18.58 -2.29
C GLU A 61 -1.58 18.16 -2.93
N ASP A 62 -0.66 19.12 -3.07
CA ASP A 62 0.69 18.87 -3.56
C ASP A 62 1.70 19.68 -2.74
N LYS A 63 2.61 18.97 -2.09
CA LYS A 63 3.77 19.52 -1.38
C LYS A 63 5.01 19.11 -2.14
N PRO A 64 5.59 19.98 -2.98
CA PRO A 64 6.71 19.63 -3.84
C PRO A 64 7.92 19.20 -3.06
N GLY A 65 8.60 18.15 -3.53
CA GLY A 65 9.95 17.79 -3.11
C GLY A 65 11.01 18.57 -3.88
N THR A 66 12.28 18.36 -3.49
CA THR A 66 13.44 19.04 -4.12
C THR A 66 14.38 18.07 -4.83
N GLY A 67 14.18 16.75 -4.67
CA GLY A 67 15.03 15.72 -5.25
C GLY A 67 14.73 15.41 -6.71
N GLU A 68 15.17 14.23 -7.16
CA GLU A 68 14.94 13.70 -8.52
C GLU A 68 13.43 13.66 -8.81
N MET A 69 13.07 13.94 -10.07
CA MET A 69 11.69 13.94 -10.53
C MET A 69 11.33 12.58 -11.13
N TYR A 70 10.16 12.07 -10.77
CA TYR A 70 9.57 10.89 -11.41
C TYR A 70 9.01 11.27 -12.79
N ASP A 71 9.48 10.55 -13.82
CA ASP A 71 9.07 10.73 -15.23
C ASP A 71 8.76 9.39 -15.93
N ALA A 72 8.44 8.35 -15.15
CA ALA A 72 8.16 6.98 -15.58
C ALA A 72 9.36 6.25 -16.25
N LYS A 73 10.58 6.78 -16.16
CA LYS A 73 11.80 6.09 -16.62
C LYS A 73 12.48 5.28 -15.53
N GLN A 74 12.14 5.57 -14.26
CA GLN A 74 12.65 4.84 -13.12
C GLN A 74 11.85 3.56 -12.91
N THR A 75 12.57 2.45 -12.74
CA THR A 75 11.95 1.13 -12.54
C THR A 75 11.37 0.98 -11.14
N PHE A 76 12.03 1.55 -10.13
CA PHE A 76 11.64 1.40 -8.73
C PHE A 76 11.31 2.75 -8.11
N VAL A 77 10.15 2.81 -7.48
CA VAL A 77 9.64 3.96 -6.73
C VAL A 77 9.57 3.58 -5.25
N ILE A 78 10.28 4.31 -4.41
CA ILE A 78 10.30 4.11 -2.96
C ILE A 78 9.38 5.13 -2.33
N ALA A 79 8.29 4.68 -1.72
CA ALA A 79 7.25 5.57 -1.22
C ALA A 79 6.61 5.07 0.08
N ASP A 80 6.15 6.03 0.90
CA ASP A 80 5.17 5.80 1.94
C ASP A 80 3.80 6.24 1.44
N TYR A 81 2.74 5.55 1.90
CA TYR A 81 1.40 5.91 1.49
C TYR A 81 0.34 5.66 2.58
N THR A 82 -0.75 6.37 2.44
CA THR A 82 -2.01 6.10 3.14
C THR A 82 -3.15 6.20 2.14
N ILE A 83 -4.03 5.18 2.14
CA ILE A 83 -5.21 5.13 1.28
C ILE A 83 -6.45 5.26 2.16
N ARG A 84 -7.36 6.15 1.75
CA ARG A 84 -8.66 6.36 2.41
C ARG A 84 -9.79 6.19 1.42
N ASP A 85 -10.96 5.81 1.93
CA ASP A 85 -12.20 5.99 1.18
C ASP A 85 -12.65 7.46 1.18
N LEU A 86 -13.77 7.75 0.52
CA LEU A 86 -14.30 9.11 0.43
C LEU A 86 -14.92 9.63 1.73
N ASP A 87 -15.18 8.73 2.68
CA ASP A 87 -15.64 9.05 4.03
C ASP A 87 -14.47 9.30 5.00
N GLY A 88 -13.23 9.12 4.53
CA GLY A 88 -12.01 9.36 5.30
C GLY A 88 -11.50 8.15 6.06
N ASN A 89 -12.16 6.98 5.99
CA ASN A 89 -11.69 5.77 6.65
C ASN A 89 -10.43 5.26 5.97
N VAL A 90 -9.42 4.89 6.76
CA VAL A 90 -8.17 4.34 6.26
C VAL A 90 -8.36 2.88 5.87
N SER A 91 -8.13 2.56 4.60
CA SER A 91 -8.17 1.18 4.08
C SER A 91 -6.79 0.53 4.06
N SER A 92 -5.72 1.31 3.90
CA SER A 92 -4.33 0.82 3.92
C SER A 92 -3.36 1.95 4.29
N THR A 93 -2.28 1.62 4.99
CA THR A 93 -1.24 2.59 5.32
C THR A 93 0.10 1.92 5.58
N THR A 94 1.19 2.58 5.19
CA THR A 94 2.56 2.21 5.58
C THR A 94 3.00 2.84 6.90
N ASP A 95 2.17 3.72 7.47
CA ASP A 95 2.43 4.35 8.78
C ASP A 95 2.02 3.40 9.91
N LYS A 96 3.02 2.87 10.62
CA LYS A 96 2.84 2.00 11.77
C LYS A 96 2.00 2.65 12.88
N LYS A 97 2.27 3.93 13.18
CA LYS A 97 1.58 4.62 14.26
C LYS A 97 0.11 4.83 13.92
N LEU A 98 -0.20 5.23 12.70
CA LEU A 98 -1.57 5.35 12.22
C LEU A 98 -2.29 4.00 12.27
N SER A 99 -1.66 2.91 11.79
CA SER A 99 -2.25 1.57 11.84
C SER A 99 -2.58 1.11 13.26
N GLN A 100 -1.74 1.45 14.24
CA GLN A 100 -1.99 1.18 15.66
C GLN A 100 -3.16 2.02 16.19
N GLN A 101 -3.24 3.30 15.82
CA GLN A 101 -4.31 4.20 16.26
C GLN A 101 -5.70 3.77 15.78
N ILE A 102 -5.79 3.24 14.54
CA ILE A 102 -7.06 2.78 13.96
C ILE A 102 -7.34 1.28 14.23
N GLY A 103 -6.48 0.59 15.00
CA GLY A 103 -6.66 -0.81 15.35
C GLY A 103 -6.40 -1.81 14.21
N SER A 104 -5.79 -1.39 13.09
CA SER A 104 -5.46 -2.25 11.94
C SER A 104 -4.02 -2.77 11.95
N TYR A 105 -3.27 -2.55 13.03
CA TYR A 105 -1.88 -2.98 13.11
C TYR A 105 -1.76 -4.51 12.98
N ASN A 106 -0.87 -4.93 12.09
CA ASN A 106 -0.50 -6.33 11.89
C ASN A 106 1.03 -6.47 12.03
N ALA A 107 1.48 -7.29 13.00
CA ALA A 107 2.90 -7.49 13.26
C ALA A 107 3.65 -8.15 12.08
N SER A 108 2.94 -8.89 11.22
CA SER A 108 3.52 -9.54 10.03
C SER A 108 3.62 -8.61 8.82
N TYR A 109 3.06 -7.40 8.89
CA TYR A 109 3.12 -6.41 7.81
C TYR A 109 4.31 -5.47 8.01
N TYR A 110 5.04 -5.18 6.92
CA TYR A 110 6.12 -4.20 6.96
C TYR A 110 5.56 -2.78 6.90
N TYR A 111 5.90 -1.97 7.90
CA TYR A 111 5.58 -0.53 7.96
C TYR A 111 6.83 0.29 7.65
N GLY A 112 6.69 1.25 6.76
CA GLY A 112 7.76 2.09 6.23
C GLY A 112 7.78 2.08 4.72
N ASN A 113 8.87 2.50 4.13
CA ASN A 113 9.01 2.62 2.69
C ASN A 113 8.68 1.33 1.95
N HIS A 114 7.71 1.39 1.04
CA HIS A 114 7.42 0.33 0.09
C HIS A 114 8.12 0.61 -1.25
N VAL A 115 8.50 -0.45 -1.92
CA VAL A 115 9.06 -0.37 -3.27
C VAL A 115 7.97 -0.77 -4.25
N TRP A 116 7.60 0.15 -5.13
CA TRP A 116 6.71 -0.10 -6.26
C TRP A 116 7.53 -0.25 -7.53
N ILE A 117 7.11 -1.16 -8.41
CA ILE A 117 7.66 -1.30 -9.73
C ILE A 117 6.83 -0.45 -10.69
N SER A 118 7.48 0.45 -11.40
CA SER A 118 6.88 1.38 -12.37
C SER A 118 6.41 0.65 -13.62
N GLY A 119 5.40 1.18 -14.29
CA GLY A 119 5.00 0.77 -15.63
C GLY A 119 3.85 -0.23 -15.70
N GLU A 120 3.58 -0.66 -16.93
CA GLU A 120 2.55 -1.63 -17.30
C GLU A 120 2.76 -2.97 -16.58
N ASP A 121 1.68 -3.68 -16.31
CA ASP A 121 1.64 -4.95 -15.58
C ASP A 121 2.08 -4.90 -14.10
N SER A 122 2.55 -3.76 -13.60
CA SER A 122 3.10 -3.64 -12.24
C SER A 122 2.41 -2.56 -11.41
N MET A 123 2.36 -1.32 -11.88
CA MET A 123 1.78 -0.19 -11.15
C MET A 123 0.40 0.18 -11.71
N ALA A 124 -0.57 0.44 -10.85
CA ALA A 124 -1.87 0.94 -11.28
C ALA A 124 -1.74 2.29 -11.99
N ALA A 125 -2.45 2.45 -13.12
CA ALA A 125 -2.38 3.65 -13.96
C ALA A 125 -2.67 4.95 -13.19
N GLY A 126 -3.63 4.92 -12.26
CA GLY A 126 -3.95 6.09 -11.44
C GLY A 126 -2.85 6.43 -10.42
N VAL A 127 -2.11 5.44 -9.92
CA VAL A 127 -0.96 5.67 -9.04
C VAL A 127 0.20 6.26 -9.83
N GLU A 128 0.44 5.76 -11.06
CA GLU A 128 1.48 6.33 -11.93
C GLU A 128 1.17 7.79 -12.32
N ASP A 129 -0.10 8.09 -12.66
CA ASP A 129 -0.55 9.46 -12.95
C ASP A 129 -0.39 10.39 -11.72
N LEU A 130 -0.67 9.87 -10.50
CA LEU A 130 -0.43 10.60 -9.26
C LEU A 130 1.07 10.93 -9.07
N LEU A 131 1.97 9.99 -9.38
CA LEU A 131 3.41 10.16 -9.20
C LEU A 131 4.04 11.07 -10.25
N MET A 132 3.44 11.17 -11.45
CA MET A 132 4.01 11.89 -12.57
C MET A 132 4.35 13.34 -12.20
N GLY A 133 5.62 13.71 -12.41
CA GLY A 133 6.15 15.03 -12.08
C GLY A 133 6.41 15.27 -10.58
N MET A 134 6.12 14.32 -9.69
CA MET A 134 6.55 14.42 -8.29
C MET A 134 8.08 14.39 -8.17
N ARG A 135 8.60 15.11 -7.19
CA ARG A 135 10.02 15.06 -6.83
C ARG A 135 10.23 14.34 -5.51
N VAL A 136 11.33 13.63 -5.39
CA VAL A 136 11.74 12.98 -4.12
C VAL A 136 11.74 14.00 -2.98
N GLY A 137 11.18 13.60 -1.85
CA GLY A 137 10.88 14.43 -0.69
C GLY A 137 9.52 15.13 -0.75
N GLY A 138 8.77 15.01 -1.85
CA GLY A 138 7.43 15.57 -1.98
C GLY A 138 6.33 14.63 -1.48
N THR A 139 5.19 15.22 -1.13
CA THR A 139 3.98 14.50 -0.73
C THR A 139 2.81 15.00 -1.55
N ARG A 140 2.05 14.10 -2.16
CA ARG A 140 0.86 14.42 -2.95
C ARG A 140 -0.34 13.62 -2.47
N THR A 141 -1.48 14.29 -2.34
CA THR A 141 -2.78 13.66 -2.08
C THR A 141 -3.63 13.76 -3.33
N ALA A 142 -4.13 12.63 -3.81
CA ALA A 142 -5.00 12.59 -4.97
C ALA A 142 -6.18 11.64 -4.78
N LEU A 143 -7.33 12.00 -5.31
CA LEU A 143 -8.47 11.10 -5.50
C LEU A 143 -8.26 10.34 -6.81
N ILE A 144 -8.15 9.02 -6.70
CA ILE A 144 -8.01 8.11 -7.83
C ILE A 144 -9.34 7.40 -8.08
N PRO A 145 -9.96 7.60 -9.25
CA PRO A 145 -11.17 6.89 -9.63
C PRO A 145 -10.92 5.38 -9.81
N SER A 146 -11.95 4.57 -9.50
CA SER A 146 -11.89 3.10 -9.56
C SER A 146 -11.44 2.55 -10.91
N TRP A 147 -11.83 3.19 -12.03
CA TRP A 147 -11.42 2.73 -13.38
C TRP A 147 -9.92 2.85 -13.66
N LEU A 148 -9.17 3.58 -12.84
CA LEU A 148 -7.71 3.68 -12.94
C LEU A 148 -6.95 2.68 -12.05
N TYR A 149 -7.67 1.81 -11.32
CA TYR A 149 -7.08 0.69 -10.57
C TYR A 149 -6.83 -0.51 -11.49
N THR A 150 -6.02 -0.28 -12.51
CA THR A 150 -5.56 -1.29 -13.46
C THR A 150 -4.10 -1.08 -13.77
N THR A 151 -3.38 -2.18 -13.94
CA THR A 151 -1.99 -2.17 -14.41
C THR A 151 -1.89 -2.09 -15.93
N ASP A 152 -2.98 -2.34 -16.66
CA ASP A 152 -3.02 -2.12 -18.12
C ASP A 152 -2.82 -0.64 -18.45
N ARG A 153 -2.29 -0.38 -19.66
CA ARG A 153 -2.14 0.97 -20.20
C ARG A 153 -3.02 1.18 -21.42
N TYR A 154 -3.81 2.25 -21.38
CA TYR A 154 -4.65 2.68 -22.49
C TYR A 154 -4.30 4.11 -22.89
N LYS A 155 -4.58 4.46 -24.15
CA LYS A 155 -4.17 5.75 -24.75
C LYS A 155 -4.85 6.96 -24.10
N ASN A 156 -6.05 6.77 -23.60
CA ASN A 156 -6.86 7.87 -23.08
C ASN A 156 -7.89 7.39 -22.05
N LYS A 157 -8.44 8.33 -21.30
CA LYS A 157 -9.47 8.11 -20.27
C LYS A 157 -10.67 7.28 -20.76
N SER A 158 -11.16 7.55 -21.97
CA SER A 158 -12.33 6.84 -22.50
C SER A 158 -12.08 5.34 -22.65
N ASP A 159 -10.86 4.94 -22.99
CA ASP A 159 -10.50 3.54 -23.14
C ASP A 159 -10.39 2.83 -21.78
N TYR A 160 -9.84 3.50 -20.78
CA TYR A 160 -9.87 2.99 -19.38
C TYR A 160 -11.31 2.71 -18.93
N ILE A 161 -12.19 3.67 -19.12
CA ILE A 161 -13.59 3.58 -18.73
C ILE A 161 -14.27 2.40 -19.44
N LYS A 162 -14.18 2.30 -20.78
CA LYS A 162 -14.80 1.23 -21.56
C LYS A 162 -14.37 -0.17 -21.13
N LYS A 163 -13.12 -0.32 -20.74
CA LYS A 163 -12.53 -1.63 -20.36
C LYS A 163 -12.85 -2.02 -18.92
N LYS A 164 -13.08 -1.07 -18.02
CA LYS A 164 -13.21 -1.31 -16.57
C LYS A 164 -14.61 -1.06 -15.99
N ILE A 165 -15.56 -0.64 -16.81
CA ILE A 165 -16.97 -0.38 -16.40
C ILE A 165 -17.63 -1.55 -15.61
N LYS A 166 -17.21 -2.79 -15.83
CA LYS A 166 -17.84 -3.97 -15.23
C LYS A 166 -17.23 -4.42 -13.89
N ASN A 167 -16.11 -3.85 -13.47
CA ASN A 167 -15.37 -4.27 -12.27
C ASN A 167 -15.04 -3.04 -11.40
N GLU A 168 -16.01 -2.23 -11.13
CA GLU A 168 -15.82 -1.02 -10.35
C GLU A 168 -15.56 -1.36 -8.88
N GLY A 169 -14.30 -1.27 -8.49
CA GLY A 169 -13.93 -1.10 -7.10
C GLY A 169 -14.30 0.30 -6.61
N SER A 170 -14.08 0.58 -5.34
CA SER A 170 -14.28 1.91 -4.79
C SER A 170 -13.15 2.85 -5.22
N SER A 171 -13.49 4.10 -5.56
CA SER A 171 -12.51 5.19 -5.69
C SER A 171 -11.85 5.47 -4.34
N GLY A 172 -10.61 5.94 -4.33
CA GLY A 172 -9.88 6.16 -3.09
C GLY A 172 -8.99 7.41 -3.12
N ILE A 173 -8.74 7.93 -1.94
CA ILE A 173 -7.85 9.07 -1.72
C ILE A 173 -6.50 8.52 -1.30
N TYR A 174 -5.49 8.74 -2.14
CA TYR A 174 -4.11 8.34 -1.92
C TYR A 174 -3.29 9.54 -1.46
N THR A 175 -2.68 9.43 -0.30
CA THR A 175 -1.62 10.34 0.13
C THR A 175 -0.31 9.59 -0.01
N VAL A 176 0.60 10.05 -0.86
CA VAL A 176 1.86 9.41 -1.19
C VAL A 176 3.00 10.37 -0.91
N THR A 177 4.01 9.90 -0.18
CA THR A 177 5.30 10.59 -0.01
C THR A 177 6.34 9.84 -0.82
N LEU A 178 6.93 10.52 -1.81
CA LEU A 178 7.98 9.96 -2.67
C LEU A 178 9.33 10.09 -1.96
N ASN A 179 9.89 8.96 -1.50
CA ASN A 179 11.12 8.92 -0.71
C ASN A 179 12.37 8.60 -1.54
N GLY A 180 12.21 7.98 -2.71
CA GLY A 180 13.34 7.66 -3.58
C GLY A 180 12.93 7.10 -4.93
N LEU A 181 13.87 7.15 -5.85
CA LEU A 181 13.77 6.60 -7.20
C LEU A 181 15.02 5.81 -7.52
N SER A 182 14.92 4.69 -8.24
CA SER A 182 16.08 3.90 -8.64
C SER A 182 15.78 3.04 -9.87
N ASN A 183 16.82 2.72 -10.63
CA ASN A 183 16.80 1.68 -11.65
C ASN A 183 17.54 0.41 -11.22
N ASN A 184 18.01 0.38 -9.96
CA ASN A 184 18.76 -0.75 -9.42
C ASN A 184 18.34 -1.02 -7.98
N ILE A 185 17.45 -2.02 -7.79
CA ILE A 185 16.95 -2.38 -6.45
C ILE A 185 18.06 -2.93 -5.55
N LEU A 186 19.00 -3.66 -6.09
CA LEU A 186 20.11 -4.20 -5.31
C LEU A 186 20.95 -3.08 -4.66
N LYS A 187 21.17 -1.98 -5.41
CA LYS A 187 21.84 -0.81 -4.85
C LYS A 187 21.04 -0.19 -3.69
N VAL A 188 19.73 -0.08 -3.82
CA VAL A 188 18.85 0.43 -2.75
C VAL A 188 18.94 -0.43 -1.50
N GLU A 189 18.96 -1.76 -1.67
CA GLU A 189 19.10 -2.71 -0.55
C GLU A 189 20.47 -2.60 0.10
N ILE A 190 21.55 -2.54 -0.67
CA ILE A 190 22.93 -2.36 -0.15
C ILE A 190 23.04 -1.04 0.63
N ASP A 191 22.60 0.08 0.05
CA ASP A 191 22.63 1.39 0.70
C ASP A 191 21.84 1.37 2.03
N SER A 192 20.71 0.64 2.07
CA SER A 192 19.90 0.48 3.27
C SER A 192 20.60 -0.34 4.35
N MET A 193 21.28 -1.42 3.98
CA MET A 193 22.07 -2.26 4.89
C MET A 193 23.29 -1.49 5.44
N GLU A 194 23.98 -0.73 4.58
CA GLU A 194 25.09 0.14 5.01
C GLU A 194 24.62 1.21 6.00
N ALA A 195 23.49 1.86 5.73
CA ALA A 195 22.89 2.84 6.62
C ALA A 195 22.54 2.21 7.98
N TYR A 196 22.00 0.98 7.96
CA TYR A 196 21.71 0.22 9.18
C TYR A 196 23.00 -0.13 9.94
N SER A 197 24.05 -0.61 9.23
CA SER A 197 25.35 -0.92 9.84
C SER A 197 25.96 0.29 10.54
N LYS A 198 25.99 1.44 9.85
CA LYS A 198 26.49 2.71 10.42
C LYS A 198 25.73 3.09 11.69
N LYS A 199 24.41 2.92 11.71
CA LYS A 199 23.56 3.33 12.82
C LYS A 199 23.55 2.37 14.01
N TYR A 200 23.58 1.06 13.75
CA TYR A 200 23.30 0.05 14.77
C TYR A 200 24.42 -0.97 15.00
N LEU A 201 25.34 -1.13 14.05
CA LEU A 201 26.43 -2.10 14.13
C LEU A 201 27.81 -1.44 14.26
N SER A 202 27.87 -0.15 14.56
CA SER A 202 29.12 0.62 14.70
C SER A 202 29.93 0.74 13.40
N GLY A 203 29.24 0.68 12.25
CA GLY A 203 29.85 0.88 10.94
C GLY A 203 30.74 -0.29 10.48
N VAL A 204 30.44 -1.52 10.89
CA VAL A 204 31.15 -2.70 10.35
C VAL A 204 30.92 -2.83 8.85
N ASP A 205 31.94 -3.26 8.14
CA ASP A 205 31.85 -3.57 6.70
C ASP A 205 31.14 -4.89 6.43
N SER A 206 30.65 -5.07 5.22
CA SER A 206 30.09 -6.34 4.80
C SER A 206 31.17 -7.43 4.67
N THR A 207 30.77 -8.67 4.93
CA THR A 207 31.61 -9.82 4.65
C THR A 207 31.72 -10.07 3.13
N SER A 208 32.59 -10.97 2.71
CA SER A 208 32.72 -11.40 1.31
C SER A 208 31.44 -11.99 0.73
N TYR A 209 30.50 -12.42 1.57
CA TYR A 209 29.18 -12.92 1.18
C TYR A 209 28.09 -11.84 1.16
N GLY A 210 28.43 -10.58 1.47
CA GLY A 210 27.51 -9.44 1.41
C GLY A 210 26.63 -9.24 2.64
N PHE A 211 26.84 -9.97 3.74
CA PHE A 211 26.14 -9.71 5.01
C PHE A 211 27.01 -8.94 6.00
N TYR A 212 26.37 -8.21 6.92
CA TYR A 212 27.04 -7.46 7.98
C TYR A 212 26.98 -8.25 9.28
N TYR A 213 28.13 -8.40 9.93
CA TYR A 213 28.27 -9.19 11.15
C TYR A 213 28.96 -8.39 12.26
N LYS A 214 28.38 -8.41 13.45
CA LYS A 214 28.99 -7.84 14.65
C LYS A 214 28.89 -8.85 15.78
N GLN A 215 30.01 -9.34 16.25
CA GLN A 215 30.09 -10.15 17.45
C GLN A 215 29.89 -9.26 18.69
N VAL A 216 28.87 -9.57 19.51
CA VAL A 216 28.54 -8.81 20.73
C VAL A 216 29.28 -9.36 21.92
N GLN A 217 29.51 -10.67 21.97
CA GLN A 217 30.23 -11.38 23.04
C GLN A 217 31.14 -12.43 22.45
N ALA A 218 32.38 -12.48 22.91
CA ALA A 218 33.30 -13.54 22.49
C ALA A 218 32.85 -14.90 23.04
N PRO A 219 33.00 -15.99 22.27
CA PRO A 219 32.72 -17.33 22.76
C PRO A 219 33.76 -17.72 23.86
N THR A 220 33.32 -18.54 24.81
CA THR A 220 34.19 -19.14 25.81
C THR A 220 34.94 -20.36 25.28
N ASP A 221 34.35 -21.02 24.29
CA ASP A 221 34.97 -22.12 23.55
C ASP A 221 35.25 -21.66 22.11
N THR A 222 36.51 -21.83 21.68
CA THR A 222 36.98 -21.39 20.35
C THR A 222 37.19 -22.57 19.40
N ASN A 223 36.82 -23.80 19.80
CA ASN A 223 36.88 -24.95 18.93
C ASN A 223 35.93 -24.84 17.75
N ALA A 224 36.37 -25.17 16.55
CA ALA A 224 35.53 -25.26 15.38
C ALA A 224 34.47 -26.37 15.52
N PHE A 225 33.27 -26.13 15.05
CA PHE A 225 32.25 -27.17 14.95
C PHE A 225 32.71 -28.26 13.95
N LYS A 226 32.54 -29.50 14.31
CA LYS A 226 32.80 -30.64 13.42
C LYS A 226 31.63 -30.82 12.45
N SER A 227 31.91 -31.32 11.28
CA SER A 227 30.90 -31.75 10.33
C SER A 227 29.89 -32.72 10.99
N ASP A 228 28.64 -32.69 10.57
CA ASP A 228 27.53 -33.45 11.13
C ASP A 228 27.14 -33.11 12.59
N THR A 229 27.76 -32.14 13.21
CA THR A 229 27.34 -31.64 14.53
C THR A 229 26.02 -30.89 14.42
N THR A 230 25.05 -31.19 15.30
CA THR A 230 23.86 -30.35 15.47
C THR A 230 24.14 -29.27 16.51
N ILE A 231 24.05 -28.04 16.13
CA ILE A 231 24.14 -26.88 17.00
C ILE A 231 22.73 -26.30 17.23
N TYR A 232 22.46 -25.80 18.44
CA TYR A 232 21.18 -25.23 18.79
C TYR A 232 21.34 -23.73 19.01
N ILE A 233 20.52 -22.95 18.32
CA ILE A 233 20.56 -21.49 18.41
C ILE A 233 19.21 -20.90 18.85
N ASN A 234 19.28 -19.86 19.67
CA ASN A 234 18.17 -18.93 19.86
C ASN A 234 18.38 -17.72 18.95
N TYR A 235 17.29 -17.20 18.42
CA TYR A 235 17.34 -16.01 17.59
C TYR A 235 16.13 -15.12 17.78
N THR A 236 16.31 -13.86 17.41
CA THR A 236 15.22 -12.91 17.19
C THR A 236 15.45 -12.21 15.85
N GLY A 237 14.55 -12.50 14.89
CA GLY A 237 14.56 -11.92 13.55
C GLY A 237 13.96 -10.52 13.57
N ARG A 238 14.64 -9.55 12.95
CA ARG A 238 14.20 -8.16 12.83
C ARG A 238 14.36 -7.68 11.40
N LEU A 239 13.39 -6.89 10.94
CA LEU A 239 13.52 -6.11 9.72
C LEU A 239 14.47 -4.90 9.97
N LEU A 240 14.93 -4.24 8.90
CA LEU A 240 15.82 -3.08 9.03
C LEU A 240 15.17 -1.89 9.79
N ASN A 241 13.84 -1.79 9.79
CA ASN A 241 13.10 -0.86 10.66
C ASN A 241 12.99 -1.32 12.12
N ARG A 242 13.68 -2.43 12.49
CA ARG A 242 13.72 -3.09 13.80
C ARG A 242 12.39 -3.77 14.22
N GLN A 243 11.43 -3.86 13.36
CA GLN A 243 10.23 -4.66 13.63
C GLN A 243 10.62 -6.14 13.79
N VAL A 244 10.26 -6.72 14.94
CA VAL A 244 10.46 -8.16 15.18
C VAL A 244 9.40 -8.92 14.40
N PHE A 245 9.84 -9.87 13.57
CA PHE A 245 8.94 -10.72 12.79
C PHE A 245 8.98 -12.20 13.23
N ASP A 246 10.05 -12.62 13.90
CA ASP A 246 10.17 -13.97 14.41
C ASP A 246 11.14 -14.07 15.59
N THR A 247 10.94 -15.06 16.48
CA THR A 247 11.83 -15.34 17.60
C THR A 247 11.62 -16.76 18.14
N THR A 248 12.67 -17.34 18.74
CA THR A 248 12.60 -18.59 19.50
C THR A 248 12.24 -18.38 20.97
N ASP A 249 12.15 -17.13 21.43
CA ASP A 249 11.86 -16.80 22.82
C ASP A 249 10.37 -16.38 23.00
N PRO A 250 9.57 -17.09 23.84
CA PRO A 250 8.15 -16.81 24.00
C PRO A 250 7.88 -15.45 24.65
N ASP A 251 8.73 -14.97 25.53
CA ASP A 251 8.51 -13.68 26.20
C ASP A 251 8.80 -12.51 25.25
N THR A 252 9.84 -12.63 24.45
CA THR A 252 10.06 -11.71 23.31
C THR A 252 8.88 -11.71 22.36
N ALA A 253 8.33 -12.88 22.01
CA ALA A 253 7.17 -12.97 21.13
C ALA A 253 5.94 -12.23 21.70
N LYS A 254 5.66 -12.40 23.00
CA LYS A 254 4.58 -11.66 23.69
C LYS A 254 4.85 -10.16 23.73
N MET A 255 6.09 -9.75 24.06
CA MET A 255 6.48 -8.35 24.12
C MET A 255 6.23 -7.63 22.78
N TYR A 256 6.49 -8.28 21.65
CA TYR A 256 6.34 -7.72 20.32
C TYR A 256 4.99 -8.04 19.65
N ASN A 257 4.07 -8.67 20.39
CA ASN A 257 2.72 -9.03 19.93
C ASN A 257 2.72 -9.94 18.68
N ILE A 258 3.66 -10.89 18.63
CA ILE A 258 3.79 -11.92 17.57
C ILE A 258 3.66 -13.35 18.16
N TYR A 259 3.24 -13.46 19.42
CA TYR A 259 3.06 -14.76 20.06
C TYR A 259 1.93 -15.56 19.42
N SER A 260 2.21 -16.83 19.14
CA SER A 260 1.22 -17.81 18.69
C SER A 260 1.26 -19.04 19.55
N SER A 261 0.12 -19.49 20.07
CA SER A 261 0.01 -20.73 20.84
C SER A 261 0.27 -22.00 20.00
N SER A 262 0.19 -21.88 18.66
CA SER A 262 0.49 -22.99 17.74
C SER A 262 1.98 -23.14 17.43
N LYS A 263 2.81 -22.16 17.81
CA LYS A 263 4.26 -22.19 17.61
C LYS A 263 4.98 -22.73 18.85
N THR A 264 5.91 -23.65 18.63
CA THR A 264 6.83 -24.11 19.67
C THR A 264 8.02 -23.16 19.78
N TYR A 265 8.21 -22.57 20.97
CA TYR A 265 9.32 -21.67 21.27
C TYR A 265 10.44 -22.49 21.94
N LYS A 266 11.47 -22.80 21.16
CA LYS A 266 12.66 -23.54 21.61
C LYS A 266 13.85 -23.24 20.68
N PRO A 267 15.09 -23.48 21.09
CA PRO A 267 16.24 -23.36 20.22
C PRO A 267 16.05 -24.18 18.93
N VAL A 268 16.47 -23.61 17.81
CA VAL A 268 16.42 -24.28 16.49
C VAL A 268 17.71 -25.05 16.27
N GLY A 269 17.58 -26.31 15.88
CA GLY A 269 18.72 -27.16 15.52
C GLY A 269 19.23 -26.82 14.11
N ILE A 270 20.54 -26.65 13.99
CA ILE A 270 21.23 -26.48 12.71
C ILE A 270 22.25 -27.61 12.59
N LYS A 271 22.12 -28.42 11.56
CA LYS A 271 23.14 -29.40 11.21
C LYS A 271 24.30 -28.68 10.54
N TRP A 272 25.49 -28.73 11.16
CA TRP A 272 26.68 -28.11 10.63
C TRP A 272 27.29 -28.97 9.53
N GLY A 273 27.79 -28.39 8.46
CA GLY A 273 28.42 -29.05 7.34
C GLY A 273 29.77 -28.45 6.98
N ASP A 274 30.54 -29.15 6.17
CA ASP A 274 31.88 -28.71 5.75
C ASP A 274 31.83 -27.53 4.75
N THR A 275 30.72 -27.42 4.00
CA THR A 275 30.47 -26.33 3.09
C THR A 275 29.19 -25.62 3.46
N PHE A 276 29.01 -24.37 3.00
CA PHE A 276 27.81 -23.59 3.25
C PHE A 276 26.53 -24.29 2.75
N SER A 277 26.61 -25.05 1.67
CA SER A 277 25.47 -25.80 1.11
C SER A 277 25.06 -27.01 1.96
N ASP A 278 25.95 -27.49 2.83
CA ASP A 278 25.69 -28.64 3.71
C ASP A 278 25.05 -28.24 5.04
N ILE A 279 25.07 -26.93 5.38
CA ILE A 279 24.42 -26.38 6.57
C ILE A 279 22.92 -26.39 6.37
N LYS A 280 22.18 -27.13 7.21
CA LYS A 280 20.73 -27.28 7.09
C LYS A 280 20.06 -27.05 8.43
N MET A 281 18.91 -26.39 8.39
CA MET A 281 18.02 -26.40 9.55
C MET A 281 17.49 -27.84 9.74
N THR A 282 17.58 -28.37 10.93
CA THR A 282 16.93 -29.62 11.25
C THR A 282 15.43 -29.33 11.27
N SER A 283 14.65 -29.97 10.36
CA SER A 283 13.21 -29.95 10.46
C SER A 283 12.82 -30.52 11.83
N SER A 284 11.92 -29.84 12.53
CA SER A 284 11.24 -30.40 13.69
C SER A 284 10.29 -31.49 13.18
N SER A 285 10.83 -32.64 12.72
CA SER A 285 10.04 -33.82 12.71
C SER A 285 9.82 -34.19 14.18
N SER A 286 8.58 -34.30 14.55
CA SER A 286 8.12 -34.91 15.79
C SER A 286 8.70 -36.30 15.93
N ASP A 287 9.84 -36.42 16.61
CA ASP A 287 10.32 -37.66 17.19
C ASP A 287 10.94 -37.26 18.54
N ASP A 288 10.13 -37.35 19.54
CA ASP A 288 10.14 -37.98 20.86
C ASP A 288 9.01 -37.44 21.74
#